data_befeff319f2b28a6b752386212a52836
#
_entry.id   befeff319f2b28a6b752386212a52836
#
_cell.length_a   1.000
_cell.length_b   1.000
_cell.length_c   1.000
_cell.angle_alpha   90.00
_cell.angle_beta   90.00
_cell.angle_gamma   90.00
#
_symmetry.space_group_name_H-M   'P 1'
#
loop_
_entity.id
_entity.type
_entity.pdbx_description
1 polymer ?
#
loop_
_entity_poly.entity_id
_entity_poly.type
_entity_poly.pdbx_seq_one_letter_code
_entity_poly.pdbx_strand_id
1 'polypeptide(L)'
;MVTAAVALAGIRSAQAHRWPDPPAWWLHSSFAQCVRVRESGNGRGSSNIYGMLEGWQAAGGHGDAKDATRAEQDYRAWILYSRYGTSPWRPYDGC
;
A
#
# COMPACT_ATOMS: atom_id res chain seq x y z
N MET A 1 21.21 -1.29 -31.35
CA MET A 1 20.82 -2.59 -30.83
C MET A 1 20.95 -2.64 -29.31
N VAL A 2 22.16 -2.47 -28.81
CA VAL A 2 22.40 -2.51 -27.37
C VAL A 2 21.64 -1.43 -26.62
N THR A 3 21.61 -0.20 -27.16
CA THR A 3 20.90 0.91 -26.55
C THR A 3 19.39 0.65 -26.44
N ALA A 4 18.81 0.07 -27.49
CA ALA A 4 17.37 -0.25 -27.48
C ALA A 4 17.06 -1.33 -26.44
N ALA A 5 17.92 -2.33 -26.29
CA ALA A 5 17.75 -3.39 -25.30
C ALA A 5 17.82 -2.82 -23.87
N VAL A 6 18.75 -1.90 -23.61
CA VAL A 6 18.88 -1.25 -22.30
C VAL A 6 17.64 -0.41 -22.00
N ALA A 7 17.14 0.36 -22.98
CA ALA A 7 15.94 1.16 -22.81
C ALA A 7 14.73 0.30 -22.49
N LEU A 8 14.56 -0.83 -23.19
CA LEU A 8 13.46 -1.76 -22.91
C LEU A 8 13.59 -2.39 -21.53
N ALA A 9 14.78 -2.73 -21.10
CA ALA A 9 15.01 -3.27 -19.77
C ALA A 9 14.61 -2.27 -18.69
N GLY A 10 14.96 -0.97 -18.88
CA GLY A 10 14.56 0.09 -17.96
C GLY A 10 13.05 0.26 -17.89
N ILE A 11 12.36 0.24 -19.03
CA ILE A 11 10.91 0.33 -19.07
C ILE A 11 10.26 -0.86 -18.37
N ARG A 12 10.74 -2.06 -18.64
CA ARG A 12 10.21 -3.26 -17.98
C ARG A 12 10.43 -3.25 -16.48
N SER A 13 11.57 -2.76 -16.01
CA SER A 13 11.83 -2.64 -14.57
C SER A 13 10.83 -1.69 -13.91
N ALA A 14 10.56 -0.54 -14.52
CA ALA A 14 9.58 0.41 -14.02
C ALA A 14 8.18 -0.22 -13.96
N GLN A 15 7.81 -0.98 -15.00
CA GLN A 15 6.52 -1.67 -15.04
C GLN A 15 6.46 -2.83 -14.05
N ALA A 16 7.55 -3.57 -13.87
CA ALA A 16 7.61 -4.69 -12.94
C ALA A 16 7.41 -4.25 -11.49
N HIS A 17 7.72 -2.99 -11.15
CA HIS A 17 7.50 -2.43 -9.83
C HIS A 17 6.14 -1.73 -9.69
N ARG A 18 5.30 -1.85 -10.69
CA ARG A 18 3.95 -1.29 -10.65
C ARG A 18 3.01 -2.25 -9.95
N TRP A 19 2.37 -1.76 -8.90
CA TRP A 19 1.44 -2.55 -8.11
C TRP A 19 0.01 -2.39 -8.64
N PRO A 20 -0.81 -3.46 -8.59
CA PRO A 20 -2.21 -3.33 -8.98
C PRO A 20 -2.92 -2.30 -8.11
N ASP A 21 -3.79 -1.50 -8.71
CA ASP A 21 -4.60 -0.56 -7.96
C ASP A 21 -5.68 -1.31 -7.17
N PRO A 22 -5.93 -0.92 -5.92
CA PRO A 22 -7.12 -1.41 -5.22
C PRO A 22 -8.39 -0.97 -5.96
N PRO A 23 -9.53 -1.65 -5.75
CA PRO A 23 -10.79 -1.15 -6.29
C PRO A 23 -11.05 0.28 -5.83
N ALA A 24 -11.51 1.14 -6.75
CA ALA A 24 -11.76 2.54 -6.44
C ALA A 24 -12.75 2.71 -5.28
N TRP A 25 -13.77 1.87 -5.21
CA TRP A 25 -14.76 1.94 -4.13
C TRP A 25 -14.14 1.74 -2.75
N TRP A 26 -13.10 0.89 -2.66
CA TRP A 26 -12.41 0.68 -1.40
C TRP A 26 -11.42 1.81 -1.12
N LEU A 27 -10.60 2.15 -2.10
CA LEU A 27 -9.58 3.19 -1.95
C LEU A 27 -10.17 4.53 -1.51
N HIS A 28 -11.35 4.85 -2.03
CA HIS A 28 -12.06 6.08 -1.72
C HIS A 28 -13.15 5.90 -0.65
N SER A 29 -13.25 4.73 -0.03
CA SER A 29 -14.22 4.50 1.03
C SER A 29 -13.93 5.37 2.25
N SER A 30 -14.95 5.66 3.03
CA SER A 30 -14.79 6.38 4.30
C SER A 30 -13.88 5.60 5.24
N PHE A 31 -13.94 4.27 5.20
CA PHE A 31 -13.07 3.42 6.02
C PHE A 31 -11.59 3.63 5.65
N ALA A 32 -11.22 3.45 4.39
CA ALA A 32 -9.82 3.57 3.97
C ALA A 32 -9.28 4.99 4.21
N GLN A 33 -10.08 6.00 3.93
CA GLN A 33 -9.72 7.39 4.21
C GLN A 33 -9.50 7.63 5.71
N CYS A 34 -10.41 7.11 6.54
CA CYS A 34 -10.30 7.21 8.00
C CYS A 34 -8.99 6.58 8.49
N VAL A 35 -8.67 5.38 8.02
CA VAL A 35 -7.44 4.68 8.41
C VAL A 35 -6.21 5.52 8.03
N ARG A 36 -6.15 5.99 6.79
CA ARG A 36 -5.00 6.80 6.35
C ARG A 36 -4.82 8.06 7.18
N VAL A 37 -5.91 8.74 7.53
CA VAL A 37 -5.84 9.94 8.35
C VAL A 37 -5.41 9.61 9.77
N ARG A 38 -5.99 8.59 10.38
CA ARG A 38 -5.69 8.21 11.77
C ARG A 38 -4.28 7.67 11.93
N GLU A 39 -3.81 6.87 10.98
CA GLU A 39 -2.51 6.23 11.10
C GLU A 39 -1.34 7.15 10.71
N SER A 40 -1.53 8.01 9.73
CA SER A 40 -0.40 8.76 9.17
C SER A 40 -0.72 10.21 8.79
N GLY A 41 -1.92 10.70 9.08
CA GLY A 41 -2.33 12.00 8.55
C GLY A 41 -2.34 12.01 7.03
N ASN A 42 -2.71 10.89 6.42
CA ASN A 42 -2.67 10.65 4.98
C ASN A 42 -1.26 10.85 4.39
N GLY A 43 -0.25 10.35 5.13
CA GLY A 43 1.14 10.42 4.72
C GLY A 43 1.89 11.69 5.13
N ARG A 44 1.23 12.63 5.79
CA ARG A 44 1.86 13.88 6.21
C ARG A 44 2.64 13.74 7.51
N GLY A 45 2.11 12.95 8.45
CA GLY A 45 2.73 12.73 9.75
C GLY A 45 3.65 11.52 9.79
N SER A 46 3.42 10.54 8.93
CA SER A 46 4.21 9.32 8.85
C SER A 46 4.18 8.77 7.44
N SER A 47 5.27 8.14 7.02
CA SER A 47 5.35 7.46 5.72
C SER A 47 4.72 6.07 5.74
N ASN A 48 4.33 5.54 6.89
CA ASN A 48 3.54 4.31 7.00
C ASN A 48 2.05 4.68 6.90
N ILE A 49 1.56 4.76 5.67
CA ILE A 49 0.26 5.37 5.34
C ILE A 49 -0.90 4.71 6.10
N TYR A 50 -0.89 3.39 6.19
CA TYR A 50 -1.95 2.59 6.83
C TYR A 50 -1.55 2.02 8.18
N GLY A 51 -0.40 2.42 8.72
CA GLY A 51 0.08 1.93 10.01
C GLY A 51 0.34 0.44 10.05
N MET A 52 0.71 -0.17 8.93
CA MET A 52 0.91 -1.61 8.87
C MET A 52 2.27 -1.99 9.45
N LEU A 53 2.24 -2.82 10.49
CA LEU A 53 3.42 -3.43 11.10
C LEU A 53 3.42 -4.93 10.78
N GLU A 54 2.88 -5.76 11.67
CA GLU A 54 2.74 -7.20 11.40
C GLU A 54 1.84 -7.46 10.19
N GLY A 55 0.83 -6.63 9.99
CA GLY A 55 -0.06 -6.71 8.83
C GLY A 55 0.67 -6.55 7.51
N TRP A 56 1.80 -5.84 7.50
CA TRP A 56 2.60 -5.68 6.29
C TRP A 56 3.11 -7.03 5.79
N GLN A 57 3.74 -7.83 6.65
CA GLN A 57 4.20 -9.16 6.28
C GLN A 57 3.03 -10.09 5.98
N ALA A 58 1.94 -10.00 6.74
CA ALA A 58 0.74 -10.81 6.48
C ALA A 58 0.15 -10.54 5.09
N ALA A 59 0.30 -9.33 4.58
CA ALA A 59 -0.11 -8.96 3.24
C ALA A 59 0.96 -9.24 2.17
N GLY A 60 2.05 -9.88 2.54
CA GLY A 60 3.14 -10.25 1.62
C GLY A 60 4.20 -9.18 1.44
N GLY A 61 4.23 -8.15 2.26
CA GLY A 61 5.23 -7.10 2.18
C GLY A 61 6.60 -7.54 2.68
N HIS A 62 7.64 -6.92 2.14
CA HIS A 62 9.02 -7.12 2.58
C HIS A 62 9.53 -5.84 3.24
N GLY A 63 10.41 -5.99 4.23
CA GLY A 63 10.93 -4.84 4.98
C GLY A 63 9.82 -4.16 5.77
N ASP A 64 9.88 -2.84 5.85
CA ASP A 64 8.90 -2.04 6.55
C ASP A 64 7.98 -1.30 5.57
N ALA A 65 6.70 -1.23 5.92
CA ALA A 65 5.70 -0.54 5.09
C ALA A 65 6.11 0.92 4.82
N LYS A 66 6.67 1.59 5.81
CA LYS A 66 7.07 3.01 5.69
C LYS A 66 8.09 3.26 4.58
N ASP A 67 8.85 2.24 4.19
CA ASP A 67 9.88 2.36 3.15
C ASP A 67 9.38 1.96 1.77
N ALA A 68 8.15 1.47 1.68
CA ALA A 68 7.52 1.10 0.42
C ALA A 68 6.85 2.30 -0.24
N THR A 69 6.64 2.21 -1.55
CA THR A 69 5.91 3.25 -2.28
C THR A 69 4.47 3.35 -1.80
N ARG A 70 3.84 4.49 -2.04
CA ARG A 70 2.42 4.68 -1.76
C ARG A 70 1.59 3.63 -2.48
N ALA A 71 1.92 3.34 -3.74
CA ALA A 71 1.19 2.36 -4.54
C ALA A 71 1.26 0.97 -3.92
N GLU A 72 2.42 0.54 -3.45
CA GLU A 72 2.54 -0.75 -2.78
C GLU A 72 1.78 -0.76 -1.46
N GLN A 73 1.86 0.30 -0.67
CA GLN A 73 1.13 0.38 0.59
C GLN A 73 -0.38 0.31 0.37
N ASP A 74 -0.91 1.01 -0.62
CA ASP A 74 -2.32 0.94 -0.99
C ASP A 74 -2.72 -0.49 -1.35
N TYR A 75 -1.93 -1.14 -2.18
CA TYR A 75 -2.18 -2.52 -2.60
C TYR A 75 -2.16 -3.49 -1.43
N ARG A 76 -1.14 -3.42 -0.58
CA ARG A 76 -1.01 -4.32 0.57
C ARG A 76 -2.11 -4.09 1.61
N ALA A 77 -2.53 -2.86 1.82
CA ALA A 77 -3.65 -2.56 2.69
C ALA A 77 -4.95 -3.16 2.15
N TRP A 78 -5.15 -3.11 0.84
CA TRP A 78 -6.29 -3.77 0.20
C TRP A 78 -6.24 -5.29 0.38
N ILE A 79 -5.07 -5.92 0.22
CA ILE A 79 -4.90 -7.36 0.44
C ILE A 79 -5.26 -7.72 1.89
N LEU A 80 -4.76 -6.94 2.84
CA LEU A 80 -5.03 -7.18 4.27
C LEU A 80 -6.53 -7.04 4.57
N TYR A 81 -7.16 -6.01 4.04
CA TYR A 81 -8.59 -5.80 4.17
C TYR A 81 -9.40 -6.94 3.53
N SER A 82 -8.98 -7.40 2.35
CA SER A 82 -9.66 -8.49 1.64
C SER A 82 -9.69 -9.78 2.46
N ARG A 83 -8.66 -9.99 3.29
CA ARG A 83 -8.54 -11.20 4.12
C ARG A 83 -9.23 -11.04 5.47
N TYR A 84 -9.14 -9.88 6.09
CA TYR A 84 -9.50 -9.71 7.48
C TYR A 84 -10.52 -8.59 7.73
N GLY A 85 -10.98 -7.91 6.69
CA GLY A 85 -11.93 -6.81 6.82
C GLY A 85 -11.33 -5.64 7.60
N THR A 86 -12.11 -5.05 8.46
CA THR A 86 -11.70 -3.89 9.25
C THR A 86 -10.87 -4.25 10.48
N SER A 87 -10.81 -5.53 10.85
CA SER A 87 -10.25 -5.96 12.13
C SER A 87 -8.79 -5.58 12.37
N PRO A 88 -7.91 -5.49 11.36
CA PRO A 88 -6.54 -5.04 11.62
C PRO A 88 -6.44 -3.60 12.12
N TRP A 89 -7.43 -2.77 11.84
CA TRP A 89 -7.40 -1.34 12.16
C TRP A 89 -8.43 -0.91 13.20
N ARG A 90 -9.59 -1.53 13.20
CA ARG A 90 -10.73 -1.08 13.98
C ARG A 90 -10.45 -0.89 15.47
N PRO A 91 -9.75 -1.83 16.15
CA PRO A 91 -9.50 -1.68 17.59
C PRO A 91 -8.64 -0.46 17.93
N TYR A 92 -7.85 0.02 16.99
CA TYR A 92 -6.88 1.09 17.21
C TYR A 92 -7.38 2.44 16.69
N ASP A 93 -8.02 2.43 15.52
CA ASP A 93 -8.35 3.67 14.81
C ASP A 93 -9.79 4.12 15.01
N GLY A 94 -10.66 3.25 15.45
CA GLY A 94 -12.07 3.56 15.57
C GLY A 94 -12.78 3.78 14.24
N CYS A 95 -12.16 3.32 13.15
CA CYS A 95 -12.76 3.40 11.84
C CYS A 95 -13.67 2.20 11.61
#